data_9540f38062b1b1acb53d1b8a3411657b
#
_entry.id   9540f38062b1b1acb53d1b8a3411657b
#
_cell.length_a   1.000
_cell.length_b   1.000
_cell.length_c   1.000
_cell.angle_alpha   90.00
_cell.angle_beta   90.00
_cell.angle_gamma   90.00
#
_symmetry.space_group_name_H-M   'P 1'
#
loop_
_entity.id
_entity.type
_entity.pdbx_description
1 polymer ?
#
loop_
_entity_poly.entity_id
_entity_poly.type
_entity_poly.pdbx_seq_one_letter_code
_entity_poly.pdbx_strand_id
1 'polypeptide(L)'
;KKNKVVSPVVINEVQSNDPNGGPDWVELANPTNEVLDISGLMLKDNKDKDPYTIPAGTTIPASGFLVIYQDDSGIKGFAFGLGKGDSVRLFEGGEQIAAATWPDGSHTTPTWGLYPDVNGSSYQNTLEATPGAANKFAGIPDVIAWPGSDKVHTFDTTPTFLEDSSGLDFANGKLYAVDNGTATFWVMNVAKDGTLTFASGFEQGKRVCFRKDADNAKAKGPDAEGITVDDSGMVYLASERDNNAKGVNYNTILMVDPNEAGTRLVAQKEWDLTASLPQVSANMGIEAVEWVANADVAGKLIDQNTGSTFAATNY
;
A
#
# COMPACT_ATOMS: atom_id res chain seq x y z
N LYS A 1 -16.46 8.96 37.65
CA LYS A 1 -16.70 7.62 37.03
C LYS A 1 -15.43 7.26 36.27
N LYS A 2 -14.70 6.21 36.74
CA LYS A 2 -13.61 5.63 35.92
C LYS A 2 -14.25 5.10 34.63
N ASN A 3 -13.77 5.52 33.47
CA ASN A 3 -14.16 4.92 32.20
C ASN A 3 -13.80 3.43 32.27
N LYS A 4 -14.81 2.56 32.24
CA LYS A 4 -14.60 1.11 32.14
C LYS A 4 -13.90 0.84 30.80
N VAL A 5 -12.71 0.27 30.85
CA VAL A 5 -12.01 -0.14 29.62
C VAL A 5 -12.72 -1.39 29.12
N VAL A 6 -13.30 -1.31 27.93
CA VAL A 6 -13.97 -2.43 27.24
C VAL A 6 -12.92 -3.41 26.74
N SER A 7 -13.19 -4.72 26.82
CA SER A 7 -12.31 -5.75 26.28
C SER A 7 -12.05 -5.50 24.78
N PRO A 8 -10.79 -5.55 24.33
CA PRO A 8 -10.44 -5.34 22.93
C PRO A 8 -10.66 -6.59 22.05
N VAL A 9 -11.14 -7.71 22.62
CA VAL A 9 -11.37 -8.95 21.88
C VAL A 9 -12.34 -8.73 20.72
N VAL A 10 -12.06 -9.38 19.58
CA VAL A 10 -12.89 -9.30 18.39
C VAL A 10 -13.47 -10.67 18.03
N ILE A 11 -14.64 -10.69 17.38
CA ILE A 11 -15.16 -11.87 16.69
C ILE A 11 -14.46 -11.88 15.33
N ASN A 12 -13.58 -12.87 15.08
CA ASN A 12 -12.73 -12.90 13.90
C ASN A 12 -13.27 -13.77 12.76
N GLU A 13 -13.86 -14.92 13.09
CA GLU A 13 -14.40 -15.86 12.10
C GLU A 13 -15.56 -16.63 12.67
N VAL A 14 -16.58 -16.89 11.85
CA VAL A 14 -17.76 -17.66 12.23
C VAL A 14 -18.07 -18.68 11.15
N GLN A 15 -18.27 -19.93 11.55
CA GLN A 15 -18.84 -20.97 10.71
C GLN A 15 -20.24 -21.35 11.17
N SER A 16 -21.21 -21.18 10.27
CA SER A 16 -22.56 -21.70 10.42
C SER A 16 -22.78 -22.75 9.34
N ASN A 17 -22.99 -23.99 9.71
CA ASN A 17 -23.20 -25.11 8.77
C ASN A 17 -21.93 -25.57 8.05
N ASP A 18 -21.10 -26.32 8.77
CA ASP A 18 -19.94 -27.02 8.18
C ASP A 18 -20.41 -28.01 7.08
N PRO A 19 -19.91 -27.89 5.85
CA PRO A 19 -20.27 -28.80 4.76
C PRO A 19 -19.86 -30.25 5.02
N ASN A 20 -18.96 -30.49 5.97
CA ASN A 20 -18.56 -31.82 6.41
C ASN A 20 -19.35 -32.36 7.62
N GLY A 21 -20.39 -31.62 8.05
CA GLY A 21 -21.25 -32.02 9.16
C GLY A 21 -20.66 -31.82 10.55
N GLY A 22 -19.63 -30.99 10.68
CA GLY A 22 -19.07 -30.57 11.97
C GLY A 22 -19.97 -29.54 12.68
N PRO A 23 -19.68 -29.24 13.97
CA PRO A 23 -20.42 -28.25 14.72
C PRO A 23 -20.15 -26.84 14.20
N ASP A 24 -21.12 -25.94 14.41
CA ASP A 24 -20.87 -24.50 14.25
C ASP A 24 -19.77 -24.04 15.20
N TRP A 25 -19.07 -22.97 14.84
CA TRP A 25 -18.04 -22.43 15.72
C TRP A 25 -17.84 -20.92 15.53
N VAL A 26 -17.30 -20.32 16.56
CA VAL A 26 -16.95 -18.90 16.63
C VAL A 26 -15.49 -18.78 17.04
N GLU A 27 -14.71 -18.03 16.28
CA GLU A 27 -13.36 -17.66 16.64
C GLU A 27 -13.31 -16.25 17.19
N LEU A 28 -12.69 -16.12 18.37
CA LEU A 28 -12.32 -14.85 18.97
C LEU A 28 -10.84 -14.61 18.77
N ALA A 29 -10.44 -13.36 18.52
CA ALA A 29 -9.05 -12.99 18.36
C ALA A 29 -8.65 -11.89 19.36
N ASN A 30 -7.39 -11.94 19.78
CA ASN A 30 -6.74 -10.93 20.61
C ASN A 30 -5.89 -10.02 19.71
N PRO A 31 -6.31 -8.78 19.46
CA PRO A 31 -5.56 -7.84 18.61
C PRO A 31 -4.40 -7.17 19.35
N THR A 32 -4.16 -7.49 20.62
CA THR A 32 -3.12 -6.88 21.44
C THR A 32 -1.85 -7.72 21.48
N ASN A 33 -0.76 -7.12 21.96
CA ASN A 33 0.53 -7.79 22.15
C ASN A 33 0.71 -8.37 23.57
N GLU A 34 -0.36 -8.45 24.35
CA GLU A 34 -0.39 -9.05 25.69
C GLU A 34 -1.45 -10.14 25.77
N VAL A 35 -1.32 -11.04 26.75
CA VAL A 35 -2.35 -12.05 27.03
C VAL A 35 -3.64 -11.36 27.46
N LEU A 36 -4.75 -11.76 26.88
CA LEU A 36 -6.06 -11.20 27.15
C LEU A 36 -6.94 -12.19 27.92
N ASP A 37 -7.39 -11.80 29.09
CA ASP A 37 -8.40 -12.55 29.87
C ASP A 37 -9.79 -12.20 29.37
N ILE A 38 -10.53 -13.20 28.89
CA ILE A 38 -11.90 -13.06 28.37
C ILE A 38 -12.93 -13.76 29.25
N SER A 39 -12.56 -14.12 30.46
CA SER A 39 -13.44 -14.79 31.44
C SER A 39 -14.71 -13.98 31.67
N GLY A 40 -15.84 -14.65 31.67
CA GLY A 40 -17.14 -14.05 31.95
C GLY A 40 -17.77 -13.26 30.79
N LEU A 41 -17.09 -13.12 29.64
CA LEU A 41 -17.75 -12.62 28.45
C LEU A 41 -18.83 -13.59 27.99
N MET A 42 -19.84 -13.08 27.31
CA MET A 42 -21.02 -13.85 26.96
C MET A 42 -21.28 -13.81 25.45
N LEU A 43 -21.45 -15.00 24.86
CA LEU A 43 -21.87 -15.16 23.45
C LEU A 43 -23.38 -15.39 23.39
N LYS A 44 -24.00 -14.74 22.41
CA LYS A 44 -25.39 -14.96 21.99
C LYS A 44 -25.49 -15.03 20.48
N ASP A 45 -26.50 -15.74 19.99
CA ASP A 45 -26.95 -15.64 18.59
C ASP A 45 -27.81 -14.35 18.38
N ASN A 46 -28.66 -14.32 17.36
CA ASN A 46 -29.58 -13.20 17.11
C ASN A 46 -30.73 -13.15 18.14
N LYS A 47 -30.80 -14.08 19.10
CA LYS A 47 -31.78 -14.16 20.18
C LYS A 47 -31.07 -14.03 21.52
N ASP A 48 -31.78 -13.64 22.54
CA ASP A 48 -31.25 -13.54 23.91
C ASP A 48 -31.42 -14.83 24.73
N LYS A 49 -31.92 -15.88 24.09
CA LYS A 49 -32.13 -17.18 24.70
C LYS A 49 -30.82 -17.99 24.73
N ASP A 50 -30.59 -18.70 25.83
CA ASP A 50 -29.47 -19.62 25.99
C ASP A 50 -28.05 -19.00 25.75
N PRO A 51 -27.70 -17.90 26.42
CA PRO A 51 -26.36 -17.30 26.29
C PRO A 51 -25.30 -18.25 26.78
N TYR A 52 -24.12 -18.22 26.14
CA TYR A 52 -22.94 -18.95 26.59
C TYR A 52 -21.97 -18.01 27.32
N THR A 53 -21.70 -18.31 28.58
CA THR A 53 -20.71 -17.56 29.37
C THR A 53 -19.35 -18.23 29.28
N ILE A 54 -18.35 -17.49 28.85
CA ILE A 54 -16.97 -17.96 28.73
C ILE A 54 -16.44 -18.26 30.13
N PRO A 55 -15.92 -19.48 30.39
CA PRO A 55 -15.49 -19.92 31.70
C PRO A 55 -14.39 -19.03 32.32
N ALA A 56 -14.34 -19.00 33.63
CA ALA A 56 -13.27 -18.34 34.35
C ALA A 56 -11.90 -18.96 34.01
N GLY A 57 -10.88 -18.12 33.91
CA GLY A 57 -9.52 -18.54 33.56
C GLY A 57 -9.28 -18.71 32.05
N THR A 58 -10.25 -18.36 31.21
CA THR A 58 -10.09 -18.42 29.76
C THR A 58 -9.30 -17.20 29.27
N THR A 59 -8.20 -17.45 28.57
CA THR A 59 -7.32 -16.41 28.02
C THR A 59 -7.04 -16.65 26.55
N ILE A 60 -6.73 -15.56 25.84
CA ILE A 60 -6.19 -15.63 24.46
C ILE A 60 -4.77 -15.08 24.49
N PRO A 61 -3.77 -15.83 23.99
CA PRO A 61 -2.40 -15.32 23.89
C PRO A 61 -2.31 -14.02 23.08
N ALA A 62 -1.23 -13.28 23.26
CA ALA A 62 -0.93 -12.10 22.45
C ALA A 62 -1.01 -12.44 20.96
N SER A 63 -1.75 -11.67 20.18
CA SER A 63 -1.99 -11.88 18.76
C SER A 63 -2.56 -13.27 18.41
N GLY A 64 -3.17 -13.94 19.36
CA GLY A 64 -3.68 -15.30 19.24
C GLY A 64 -5.17 -15.38 18.97
N PHE A 65 -5.63 -16.62 18.82
CA PHE A 65 -7.01 -16.99 18.53
C PHE A 65 -7.55 -17.99 19.56
N LEU A 66 -8.85 -17.97 19.75
CA LEU A 66 -9.59 -18.98 20.51
C LEU A 66 -10.84 -19.38 19.75
N VAL A 67 -10.97 -20.65 19.39
CA VAL A 67 -12.15 -21.21 18.74
C VAL A 67 -13.09 -21.83 19.78
N ILE A 68 -14.34 -21.42 19.76
CA ILE A 68 -15.41 -21.96 20.60
C ILE A 68 -16.40 -22.69 19.70
N TYR A 69 -16.53 -24.00 19.92
CA TYR A 69 -17.42 -24.85 19.15
C TYR A 69 -18.81 -24.92 19.79
N GLN A 70 -19.81 -25.13 18.96
CA GLN A 70 -21.13 -25.51 19.42
C GLN A 70 -21.07 -26.82 20.23
N ASP A 71 -21.72 -26.80 21.36
CA ASP A 71 -21.88 -27.96 22.26
C ASP A 71 -23.31 -27.94 22.82
N ASP A 72 -24.14 -28.90 22.43
CA ASP A 72 -25.54 -28.98 22.80
C ASP A 72 -25.75 -29.00 24.31
N SER A 73 -24.74 -29.44 25.10
CA SER A 73 -24.82 -29.37 26.55
C SER A 73 -24.62 -27.94 27.10
N GLY A 74 -24.07 -27.01 26.32
CA GLY A 74 -23.73 -25.66 26.74
C GLY A 74 -22.62 -25.57 27.78
N ILE A 75 -21.84 -26.65 27.99
CA ILE A 75 -20.77 -26.73 29.00
C ILE A 75 -19.42 -26.33 28.42
N LYS A 76 -19.05 -26.94 27.28
CA LYS A 76 -17.75 -26.72 26.60
C LYS A 76 -17.84 -25.70 25.49
N GLY A 77 -19.03 -25.27 25.13
CA GLY A 77 -19.30 -24.33 24.06
C GLY A 77 -20.75 -23.85 24.12
N PHE A 78 -21.15 -23.08 23.13
CA PHE A 78 -22.51 -22.55 23.05
C PHE A 78 -23.50 -23.59 22.57
N ALA A 79 -24.73 -23.60 23.14
CA ALA A 79 -25.77 -24.57 22.82
C ALA A 79 -26.69 -24.10 21.66
N PHE A 80 -26.71 -22.82 21.34
CA PHE A 80 -27.49 -22.31 20.23
C PHE A 80 -26.91 -22.72 18.87
N GLY A 81 -27.74 -22.92 17.87
CA GLY A 81 -27.30 -23.13 16.48
C GLY A 81 -27.19 -21.78 15.77
N LEU A 82 -26.31 -21.72 14.77
CA LEU A 82 -26.16 -20.56 13.90
C LEU A 82 -26.87 -20.84 12.56
N GLY A 83 -27.93 -20.08 12.32
CA GLY A 83 -28.82 -20.27 11.19
C GLY A 83 -28.46 -19.47 9.95
N LYS A 84 -29.39 -19.50 8.98
CA LYS A 84 -29.35 -18.59 7.84
C LYS A 84 -29.78 -17.20 8.28
N GLY A 85 -28.99 -16.18 7.89
CA GLY A 85 -29.29 -14.80 8.26
C GLY A 85 -29.28 -14.60 9.77
N ASP A 86 -28.19 -14.98 10.42
CA ASP A 86 -28.03 -14.94 11.86
C ASP A 86 -26.92 -13.98 12.29
N SER A 87 -26.63 -13.95 13.56
CA SER A 87 -25.52 -13.18 14.12
C SER A 87 -24.90 -13.86 15.33
N VAL A 88 -23.63 -13.56 15.56
CA VAL A 88 -22.95 -13.80 16.82
C VAL A 88 -22.70 -12.47 17.48
N ARG A 89 -23.13 -12.35 18.75
CA ARG A 89 -22.94 -11.13 19.55
C ARG A 89 -22.14 -11.44 20.79
N LEU A 90 -21.20 -10.58 21.14
CA LEU A 90 -20.36 -10.70 22.32
C LEU A 90 -20.70 -9.58 23.29
N PHE A 91 -20.86 -9.96 24.57
CA PHE A 91 -21.27 -9.05 25.65
C PHE A 91 -20.27 -9.04 26.77
N GLU A 92 -20.08 -7.88 27.37
CA GLU A 92 -19.32 -7.66 28.60
C GLU A 92 -20.17 -6.90 29.62
N GLY A 93 -20.46 -7.53 30.75
CA GLY A 93 -21.26 -6.88 31.82
C GLY A 93 -22.65 -6.42 31.36
N GLY A 94 -23.28 -7.15 30.44
CA GLY A 94 -24.59 -6.84 29.91
C GLY A 94 -24.60 -5.90 28.69
N GLU A 95 -23.44 -5.35 28.32
CA GLU A 95 -23.31 -4.47 27.16
C GLU A 95 -22.70 -5.23 25.96
N GLN A 96 -23.27 -5.06 24.77
CA GLN A 96 -22.73 -5.64 23.55
C GLN A 96 -21.44 -4.91 23.15
N ILE A 97 -20.35 -5.65 23.00
CA ILE A 97 -19.03 -5.12 22.61
C ILE A 97 -18.61 -5.48 21.19
N ALA A 98 -19.18 -6.54 20.61
CA ALA A 98 -18.93 -6.95 19.23
C ALA A 98 -20.12 -7.71 18.66
N ALA A 99 -20.23 -7.69 17.33
CA ALA A 99 -21.22 -8.50 16.60
C ALA A 99 -20.71 -8.83 15.19
N ALA A 100 -20.98 -10.06 14.76
CA ALA A 100 -20.82 -10.50 13.38
C ALA A 100 -22.19 -10.95 12.87
N THR A 101 -22.69 -10.31 11.80
CA THR A 101 -24.00 -10.56 11.24
C THR A 101 -23.88 -10.89 9.76
N TRP A 102 -24.50 -11.96 9.30
CA TRP A 102 -24.51 -12.35 7.89
C TRP A 102 -25.92 -12.26 7.29
N PRO A 103 -25.99 -12.13 5.93
CA PRO A 103 -27.25 -11.82 5.25
C PRO A 103 -28.34 -12.88 5.43
N ASP A 104 -29.59 -12.44 5.43
CA ASP A 104 -30.78 -13.29 5.46
C ASP A 104 -30.76 -14.33 4.32
N GLY A 105 -31.24 -15.53 4.63
CA GLY A 105 -31.37 -16.63 3.69
C GLY A 105 -30.04 -17.37 3.38
N SER A 106 -28.93 -16.94 3.93
CA SER A 106 -27.62 -17.56 3.71
C SER A 106 -26.97 -18.01 5.00
N HIS A 107 -26.29 -19.16 4.96
CA HIS A 107 -25.25 -19.51 5.92
C HIS A 107 -23.95 -18.80 5.55
N THR A 108 -23.00 -18.79 6.45
CA THR A 108 -21.62 -18.36 6.15
C THR A 108 -20.95 -19.41 5.25
N THR A 109 -20.31 -19.01 4.14
CA THR A 109 -19.75 -19.95 3.18
C THR A 109 -18.43 -19.44 2.59
N PRO A 110 -17.29 -20.12 2.83
CA PRO A 110 -17.08 -21.20 3.81
C PRO A 110 -17.26 -20.75 5.26
N THR A 111 -16.85 -19.49 5.59
CA THR A 111 -17.04 -18.85 6.88
C THR A 111 -17.28 -17.34 6.70
N TRP A 112 -17.66 -16.66 7.77
CA TRP A 112 -17.85 -15.21 7.83
C TRP A 112 -16.70 -14.60 8.63
N GLY A 113 -15.80 -13.90 7.95
CA GLY A 113 -14.55 -13.42 8.52
C GLY A 113 -14.47 -11.91 8.63
N LEU A 114 -13.83 -11.42 9.70
CA LEU A 114 -13.51 -10.02 9.90
C LEU A 114 -12.46 -9.60 8.88
N TYR A 115 -12.70 -8.53 8.15
CA TYR A 115 -11.81 -8.00 7.13
C TYR A 115 -11.44 -6.53 7.40
N PRO A 116 -10.15 -6.19 7.38
CA PRO A 116 -8.97 -7.09 7.43
C PRO A 116 -8.95 -8.00 8.66
N ASP A 117 -8.23 -9.12 8.55
CA ASP A 117 -8.10 -10.09 9.64
C ASP A 117 -7.74 -9.43 10.97
N VAL A 118 -8.41 -9.79 12.04
CA VAL A 118 -8.21 -9.30 13.43
C VAL A 118 -8.48 -7.79 13.62
N ASN A 119 -8.08 -6.94 12.70
CA ASN A 119 -8.11 -5.47 12.84
C ASN A 119 -9.20 -4.80 11.99
N GLY A 120 -10.09 -5.57 11.39
CA GLY A 120 -11.14 -5.07 10.53
C GLY A 120 -12.31 -4.44 11.23
N SER A 121 -13.22 -3.88 10.43
CA SER A 121 -14.49 -3.28 10.86
C SER A 121 -15.70 -3.80 10.09
N SER A 122 -15.48 -4.68 9.13
CA SER A 122 -16.54 -5.30 8.32
C SER A 122 -16.29 -6.79 8.18
N TYR A 123 -17.32 -7.52 7.78
CA TYR A 123 -17.26 -8.97 7.57
C TYR A 123 -17.60 -9.31 6.13
N GLN A 124 -16.99 -10.38 5.63
CA GLN A 124 -17.30 -10.95 4.32
C GLN A 124 -17.03 -12.46 4.31
N ASN A 125 -17.51 -13.15 3.28
CA ASN A 125 -17.22 -14.56 3.11
C ASN A 125 -15.72 -14.77 2.91
N THR A 126 -15.18 -15.79 3.59
CA THR A 126 -13.78 -16.21 3.45
C THR A 126 -13.59 -17.14 2.26
N LEU A 127 -12.37 -17.38 1.87
CA LEU A 127 -12.00 -18.36 0.85
C LEU A 127 -12.07 -19.80 1.38
N GLU A 128 -11.73 -20.00 2.64
CA GLU A 128 -11.74 -21.27 3.36
C GLU A 128 -11.92 -21.04 4.85
N ALA A 129 -12.29 -22.06 5.58
CA ALA A 129 -12.32 -22.03 7.04
C ALA A 129 -10.89 -22.06 7.59
N THR A 130 -10.56 -21.17 8.52
CA THR A 130 -9.21 -21.02 9.08
C THR A 130 -9.20 -21.03 10.61
N PRO A 131 -9.84 -22.02 11.29
CA PRO A 131 -9.91 -22.00 12.75
C PRO A 131 -8.53 -22.04 13.39
N GLY A 132 -8.22 -21.07 14.24
CA GLY A 132 -6.93 -20.88 14.89
C GLY A 132 -5.85 -20.22 14.03
N ALA A 133 -6.21 -19.68 12.89
CA ALA A 133 -5.29 -19.03 11.94
C ALA A 133 -5.92 -17.78 11.31
N ALA A 134 -5.10 -17.00 10.62
CA ALA A 134 -5.55 -15.79 9.93
C ALA A 134 -6.58 -16.09 8.83
N ASN A 135 -7.61 -15.26 8.72
CA ASN A 135 -8.63 -15.35 7.67
C ASN A 135 -8.01 -15.22 6.26
N LYS A 136 -8.57 -15.98 5.31
CA LYS A 136 -8.22 -15.87 3.88
C LYS A 136 -9.43 -15.43 3.08
N PHE A 137 -9.24 -14.48 2.15
CA PHE A 137 -10.32 -13.90 1.36
C PHE A 137 -10.06 -14.07 -0.14
N ALA A 138 -11.12 -14.40 -0.89
CA ALA A 138 -11.02 -14.57 -2.33
C ALA A 138 -10.64 -13.27 -3.03
N GLY A 139 -9.71 -13.35 -3.96
CA GLY A 139 -9.25 -12.20 -4.74
C GLY A 139 -8.36 -11.21 -3.96
N ILE A 140 -8.05 -11.50 -2.71
CA ILE A 140 -7.13 -10.70 -1.89
C ILE A 140 -5.85 -11.51 -1.71
N PRO A 141 -4.73 -11.10 -2.32
CA PRO A 141 -3.46 -11.78 -2.12
C PRO A 141 -2.99 -11.63 -0.66
N ASP A 142 -2.20 -12.58 -0.18
CA ASP A 142 -1.54 -12.47 1.11
C ASP A 142 -0.70 -11.18 1.15
N VAL A 143 -1.05 -10.27 2.02
CA VAL A 143 -0.29 -9.04 2.23
C VAL A 143 0.76 -9.30 3.29
N ILE A 144 2.02 -9.21 2.89
CA ILE A 144 3.15 -9.37 3.80
C ILE A 144 3.43 -8.03 4.47
N ALA A 145 3.56 -8.04 5.80
CA ALA A 145 3.94 -6.84 6.53
C ALA A 145 5.31 -6.31 6.05
N TRP A 146 5.44 -5.00 5.95
CA TRP A 146 6.71 -4.37 5.60
C TRP A 146 7.79 -4.76 6.62
N PRO A 147 8.92 -5.37 6.17
CA PRO A 147 9.95 -5.85 7.09
C PRO A 147 10.87 -4.73 7.61
N GLY A 148 10.69 -3.52 7.14
CA GLY A 148 11.49 -2.37 7.53
C GLY A 148 11.11 -1.79 8.89
N SER A 149 11.80 -0.72 9.29
CA SER A 149 11.51 0.01 10.52
C SER A 149 10.17 0.75 10.42
N ASP A 150 9.46 0.84 11.52
CA ASP A 150 8.32 1.74 11.74
C ASP A 150 8.75 3.20 11.99
N LYS A 151 10.06 3.44 12.11
CA LYS A 151 10.62 4.77 12.31
C LYS A 151 10.78 5.49 10.97
N VAL A 152 10.14 6.63 10.86
CA VAL A 152 10.24 7.52 9.70
C VAL A 152 11.07 8.73 10.08
N HIS A 153 12.12 9.02 9.27
CA HIS A 153 12.87 10.26 9.36
C HIS A 153 12.36 11.24 8.31
N THR A 154 11.84 12.36 8.74
CA THR A 154 11.42 13.43 7.84
C THR A 154 12.64 14.31 7.55
N PHE A 155 13.07 14.31 6.29
CA PHE A 155 14.16 15.17 5.82
C PHE A 155 13.66 16.54 5.39
N ASP A 156 12.50 16.58 4.76
CA ASP A 156 11.87 17.80 4.29
C ASP A 156 11.19 18.54 5.43
N THR A 157 11.38 19.83 5.51
CA THR A 157 10.86 20.69 6.60
C THR A 157 9.98 21.81 6.05
N THR A 158 9.37 22.60 6.92
CA THR A 158 8.53 23.73 6.52
C THR A 158 9.37 25.01 6.34
N PRO A 159 9.33 25.66 5.15
CA PRO A 159 8.65 25.21 3.94
C PRO A 159 9.33 23.99 3.32
N THR A 160 8.55 23.10 2.74
CA THR A 160 9.05 21.93 2.03
C THR A 160 9.77 22.36 0.73
N PHE A 161 10.84 21.62 0.37
CA PHE A 161 11.54 21.87 -0.90
C PHE A 161 10.98 21.00 -2.05
N LEU A 162 10.33 19.88 -1.71
CA LEU A 162 9.63 18.98 -2.64
C LEU A 162 8.13 19.04 -2.35
N GLU A 163 7.45 20.04 -2.88
CA GLU A 163 6.00 20.23 -2.62
C GLU A 163 5.14 19.21 -3.38
N ASP A 164 5.64 18.75 -4.53
CA ASP A 164 4.95 17.81 -5.42
C ASP A 164 5.94 16.76 -5.93
N SER A 165 6.46 15.95 -5.01
CA SER A 165 7.46 14.92 -5.29
C SER A 165 6.91 13.83 -6.20
N SER A 166 7.52 13.62 -7.36
CA SER A 166 7.01 12.69 -8.37
C SER A 166 7.95 11.55 -8.72
N GLY A 167 9.24 11.69 -8.48
CA GLY A 167 10.20 10.64 -8.84
C GLY A 167 11.46 10.66 -7.98
N LEU A 168 12.00 9.47 -7.78
CA LEU A 168 13.26 9.23 -7.07
C LEU A 168 14.13 8.26 -7.86
N ASP A 169 15.45 8.48 -7.82
CA ASP A 169 16.46 7.50 -8.23
C ASP A 169 17.65 7.55 -7.30
N PHE A 170 18.29 6.42 -7.12
CA PHE A 170 19.51 6.31 -6.32
C PHE A 170 20.66 5.80 -7.20
N ALA A 171 21.70 6.61 -7.36
CA ALA A 171 22.85 6.26 -8.16
C ALA A 171 24.13 6.84 -7.55
N ASN A 172 25.23 6.06 -7.56
CA ASN A 172 26.55 6.50 -7.12
C ASN A 172 26.55 7.09 -5.68
N GLY A 173 25.77 6.50 -4.77
CA GLY A 173 25.66 6.94 -3.38
C GLY A 173 24.87 8.23 -3.16
N LYS A 174 24.15 8.69 -4.17
CA LYS A 174 23.35 9.91 -4.13
C LYS A 174 21.88 9.62 -4.45
N LEU A 175 20.99 10.36 -3.81
CA LEU A 175 19.56 10.34 -4.06
C LEU A 175 19.20 11.52 -4.97
N TYR A 176 18.48 11.23 -6.05
CA TYR A 176 17.96 12.20 -7.00
C TYR A 176 16.45 12.27 -6.82
N ALA A 177 15.90 13.47 -6.63
CA ALA A 177 14.47 13.68 -6.44
C ALA A 177 13.96 14.79 -7.33
N VAL A 178 12.81 14.62 -7.96
CA VAL A 178 12.21 15.62 -8.84
C VAL A 178 10.86 16.08 -8.34
N ASP A 179 10.62 17.39 -8.46
CA ASP A 179 9.34 18.04 -8.22
C ASP A 179 8.56 18.15 -9.53
N ASN A 180 7.31 17.69 -9.53
CA ASN A 180 6.45 17.69 -10.69
C ASN A 180 6.17 19.10 -11.22
N GLY A 181 5.64 19.95 -10.35
CA GLY A 181 5.09 21.25 -10.75
C GLY A 181 6.10 22.23 -11.33
N THR A 182 7.38 22.08 -10.98
CA THR A 182 8.45 22.99 -11.41
C THR A 182 9.52 22.34 -12.27
N ALA A 183 9.54 21.01 -12.40
CA ALA A 183 10.62 20.24 -12.98
C ALA A 183 11.99 20.53 -12.35
N THR A 184 11.98 20.87 -11.07
CA THR A 184 13.19 21.09 -10.28
C THR A 184 13.62 19.76 -9.69
N PHE A 185 14.90 19.43 -9.78
CA PHE A 185 15.44 18.24 -9.13
C PHE A 185 16.54 18.62 -8.14
N TRP A 186 16.64 17.81 -7.10
CA TRP A 186 17.68 17.90 -6.08
C TRP A 186 18.54 16.65 -6.11
N VAL A 187 19.81 16.85 -5.78
CA VAL A 187 20.76 15.76 -5.56
C VAL A 187 21.20 15.82 -4.11
N MET A 188 21.09 14.70 -3.42
CA MET A 188 21.39 14.59 -2.00
C MET A 188 22.42 13.50 -1.75
N ASN A 189 23.37 13.79 -0.86
CA ASN A 189 24.30 12.80 -0.35
C ASN A 189 23.57 11.96 0.71
N VAL A 190 23.78 10.65 0.68
CA VAL A 190 23.19 9.71 1.63
C VAL A 190 24.28 9.19 2.54
N ALA A 191 24.22 9.52 3.83
CA ALA A 191 25.14 9.00 4.84
C ALA A 191 24.77 7.56 5.23
N LYS A 192 25.69 6.84 5.86
CA LYS A 192 25.46 5.44 6.30
C LYS A 192 24.33 5.28 7.29
N ASP A 193 24.03 6.31 8.07
CA ASP A 193 22.93 6.34 9.03
C ASP A 193 21.59 6.79 8.42
N GLY A 194 21.55 7.01 7.09
CA GLY A 194 20.38 7.48 6.36
C GLY A 194 20.19 8.99 6.35
N THR A 195 21.06 9.77 6.99
CA THR A 195 21.01 11.23 6.95
C THR A 195 21.25 11.73 5.53
N LEU A 196 20.43 12.68 5.08
CA LEU A 196 20.52 13.33 3.78
C LEU A 196 21.09 14.73 3.92
N THR A 197 21.95 15.12 2.99
CA THR A 197 22.46 16.50 2.85
C THR A 197 22.43 16.88 1.38
N PHE A 198 22.18 18.16 1.06
CA PHE A 198 22.24 18.59 -0.33
C PHE A 198 23.66 18.45 -0.88
N ALA A 199 23.75 17.89 -2.09
CA ALA A 199 25.00 17.95 -2.85
C ALA A 199 25.31 19.41 -3.18
N SER A 200 26.60 19.73 -3.33
CA SER A 200 27.06 21.08 -3.67
C SER A 200 26.38 21.59 -4.94
N GLY A 201 25.82 22.79 -4.87
CA GLY A 201 25.10 23.42 -5.96
C GLY A 201 23.61 23.05 -6.05
N PHE A 202 23.10 22.18 -5.16
CA PHE A 202 21.70 21.74 -5.15
C PHE A 202 20.91 22.24 -3.94
N GLU A 203 21.39 23.20 -3.21
CA GLU A 203 20.70 23.78 -2.04
C GLU A 203 19.36 24.40 -2.42
N GLN A 204 19.23 24.90 -3.66
CA GLN A 204 18.00 25.43 -4.24
C GLN A 204 17.39 24.51 -5.30
N GLY A 205 17.99 23.33 -5.54
CA GLY A 205 17.68 22.47 -6.68
C GLY A 205 18.10 23.10 -8.02
N LYS A 206 17.86 22.37 -9.09
CA LYS A 206 18.08 22.85 -10.46
C LYS A 206 16.85 22.55 -11.31
N ARG A 207 16.30 23.60 -11.92
CA ARG A 207 15.11 23.52 -12.75
C ARG A 207 15.47 23.16 -14.18
N VAL A 208 14.82 22.14 -14.72
CA VAL A 208 14.98 21.71 -16.11
C VAL A 208 13.99 22.46 -17.00
N CYS A 209 14.46 22.91 -18.16
CA CYS A 209 13.69 23.64 -19.14
C CYS A 209 13.69 22.93 -20.49
N PHE A 210 12.59 23.02 -21.21
CA PHE A 210 12.55 22.61 -22.62
C PHE A 210 13.56 23.42 -23.45
N ARG A 211 14.10 22.81 -24.49
CA ARG A 211 15.04 23.48 -25.41
C ARG A 211 14.45 24.72 -26.06
N LYS A 212 13.15 24.68 -26.41
CA LYS A 212 12.42 25.82 -26.99
C LYS A 212 12.34 27.02 -26.05
N ASP A 213 12.46 26.81 -24.75
CA ASP A 213 12.32 27.82 -23.72
C ASP A 213 13.68 28.34 -23.20
N ALA A 214 14.77 28.06 -23.93
CA ALA A 214 16.13 28.47 -23.56
C ALA A 214 16.22 29.95 -23.17
N ASP A 215 15.56 30.82 -23.91
CA ASP A 215 15.56 32.28 -23.71
C ASP A 215 14.33 32.81 -22.96
N ASN A 216 13.47 31.90 -22.44
CA ASN A 216 12.25 32.27 -21.72
C ASN A 216 12.26 31.79 -20.28
N ALA A 217 12.85 32.57 -19.39
CA ALA A 217 12.91 32.27 -17.95
C ALA A 217 11.52 32.21 -17.25
N LYS A 218 10.46 32.72 -17.89
CA LYS A 218 9.10 32.71 -17.36
C LYS A 218 8.28 31.48 -17.82
N ALA A 219 8.84 30.65 -18.70
CA ALA A 219 8.16 29.43 -19.11
C ALA A 219 7.88 28.53 -17.91
N LYS A 220 6.69 27.94 -17.86
CA LYS A 220 6.29 27.03 -16.79
C LYS A 220 7.03 25.69 -16.86
N GLY A 221 7.41 25.29 -18.07
CA GLY A 221 8.28 24.14 -18.31
C GLY A 221 7.60 22.79 -18.19
N PRO A 222 8.43 21.70 -18.10
CA PRO A 222 7.94 20.34 -18.07
C PRO A 222 7.09 20.01 -16.83
N ASP A 223 6.10 19.16 -17.02
CA ASP A 223 5.38 18.46 -15.97
C ASP A 223 6.11 17.14 -15.70
N ALA A 224 7.06 17.17 -14.77
CA ALA A 224 8.02 16.09 -14.59
C ALA A 224 7.47 14.98 -13.68
N GLU A 225 7.41 13.75 -14.18
CA GLU A 225 6.82 12.59 -13.49
C GLU A 225 7.85 11.57 -13.05
N GLY A 226 9.04 11.59 -13.61
CA GLY A 226 10.10 10.63 -13.28
C GLY A 226 11.49 11.18 -13.48
N ILE A 227 12.47 10.57 -12.83
CA ILE A 227 13.88 10.91 -12.90
C ILE A 227 14.72 9.63 -12.88
N THR A 228 15.77 9.59 -13.69
CA THR A 228 16.77 8.54 -13.66
C THR A 228 18.16 9.09 -14.02
N VAL A 229 19.18 8.31 -13.75
CA VAL A 229 20.60 8.70 -13.92
C VAL A 229 21.33 7.59 -14.68
N ASP A 230 22.08 7.93 -15.70
CA ASP A 230 22.90 6.96 -16.43
C ASP A 230 24.26 6.72 -15.74
N ASP A 231 25.05 5.80 -16.28
CA ASP A 231 26.36 5.43 -15.75
C ASP A 231 27.44 6.53 -15.90
N SER A 232 27.19 7.52 -16.75
CA SER A 232 28.03 8.72 -16.88
C SER A 232 27.62 9.86 -15.95
N GLY A 233 26.52 9.71 -15.22
CA GLY A 233 26.00 10.72 -14.31
C GLY A 233 25.04 11.73 -14.95
N MET A 234 24.64 11.55 -16.20
CA MET A 234 23.65 12.38 -16.85
C MET A 234 22.27 12.07 -16.29
N VAL A 235 21.46 13.10 -16.10
CA VAL A 235 20.11 13.02 -15.51
C VAL A 235 19.05 13.10 -16.61
N TYR A 236 18.06 12.23 -16.53
CA TYR A 236 16.93 12.18 -17.47
C TYR A 236 15.63 12.39 -16.70
N LEU A 237 14.80 13.32 -17.17
CA LEU A 237 13.46 13.56 -16.67
C LEU A 237 12.43 13.10 -17.69
N ALA A 238 11.39 12.38 -17.22
CA ALA A 238 10.19 12.13 -17.99
C ALA A 238 9.18 13.25 -17.76
N SER A 239 8.59 13.76 -18.83
CA SER A 239 7.55 14.80 -18.77
C SER A 239 6.36 14.41 -19.61
N GLU A 240 5.15 14.51 -19.05
CA GLU A 240 3.91 14.13 -19.74
C GLU A 240 3.28 15.28 -20.53
N ARG A 241 3.68 16.52 -20.25
CA ARG A 241 3.17 17.73 -20.94
C ARG A 241 4.04 18.95 -20.68
N ASP A 242 3.77 20.00 -21.45
CA ASP A 242 4.26 21.34 -21.17
C ASP A 242 3.25 22.09 -20.29
N ASN A 243 3.67 22.57 -19.12
CA ASN A 243 2.81 23.34 -18.22
C ASN A 243 2.33 24.68 -18.79
N ASN A 244 2.90 25.17 -19.89
CA ASN A 244 2.35 26.28 -20.65
C ASN A 244 1.19 25.86 -21.58
N ALA A 245 1.01 24.55 -21.83
CA ALA A 245 0.00 23.99 -22.71
C ALA A 245 -0.64 22.75 -22.09
N LYS A 246 -1.20 22.89 -20.90
CA LYS A 246 -1.70 21.77 -20.07
C LYS A 246 -2.76 20.89 -20.71
N GLY A 247 -3.44 21.36 -21.75
CA GLY A 247 -4.43 20.58 -22.51
C GLY A 247 -3.85 19.74 -23.64
N VAL A 248 -2.53 19.77 -23.86
CA VAL A 248 -1.85 19.08 -24.95
C VAL A 248 -1.02 17.92 -24.40
N ASN A 249 -1.27 16.72 -24.91
CA ASN A 249 -0.44 15.55 -24.64
C ASN A 249 0.94 15.73 -25.29
N TYR A 250 1.99 15.79 -24.52
CA TYR A 250 3.36 16.01 -24.98
C TYR A 250 4.36 15.24 -24.11
N ASN A 251 4.60 13.99 -24.47
CA ASN A 251 5.47 13.08 -23.72
C ASN A 251 6.91 13.21 -24.19
N THR A 252 7.81 13.61 -23.30
CA THR A 252 9.22 13.85 -23.62
C THR A 252 10.15 13.26 -22.56
N ILE A 253 11.36 12.94 -22.98
CA ILE A 253 12.51 12.69 -22.10
C ILE A 253 13.49 13.82 -22.30
N LEU A 254 13.94 14.42 -21.20
CA LEU A 254 14.86 15.54 -21.20
C LEU A 254 16.15 15.13 -20.46
N MET A 255 17.30 15.36 -21.12
CA MET A 255 18.61 15.06 -20.54
C MET A 255 19.34 16.33 -20.14
N VAL A 256 19.89 16.35 -18.93
CA VAL A 256 20.73 17.45 -18.42
C VAL A 256 21.99 16.91 -17.77
N ASP A 257 23.05 17.75 -17.76
CA ASP A 257 24.23 17.51 -16.93
C ASP A 257 24.01 18.14 -15.55
N PRO A 258 23.94 17.37 -14.47
CA PRO A 258 23.74 17.93 -13.13
C PRO A 258 24.90 18.81 -12.64
N ASN A 259 26.08 18.69 -13.25
CA ASN A 259 27.29 19.49 -12.93
C ASN A 259 27.29 20.85 -13.62
N GLU A 260 26.38 21.09 -14.55
CA GLU A 260 26.25 22.41 -15.19
C GLU A 260 25.95 23.48 -14.14
N ALA A 261 26.62 24.63 -14.24
CA ALA A 261 26.47 25.72 -13.30
C ALA A 261 25.08 26.38 -13.38
N GLY A 262 24.66 26.95 -12.27
CA GLY A 262 23.37 27.65 -12.15
C GLY A 262 22.22 26.75 -11.67
N THR A 263 21.06 27.35 -11.55
CA THR A 263 19.85 26.72 -11.03
C THR A 263 18.77 26.49 -12.09
N ARG A 264 19.05 26.83 -13.34
CA ARG A 264 18.18 26.63 -14.50
C ARG A 264 18.99 25.97 -15.61
N LEU A 265 18.62 24.74 -15.94
CA LEU A 265 19.30 23.93 -16.93
C LEU A 265 18.41 23.75 -18.16
N VAL A 266 18.88 24.18 -19.31
CA VAL A 266 18.22 23.86 -20.58
C VAL A 266 18.60 22.43 -20.98
N ALA A 267 17.63 21.60 -21.35
CA ALA A 267 17.89 20.24 -21.78
C ALA A 267 18.93 20.19 -22.90
N GLN A 268 19.96 19.38 -22.73
CA GLN A 268 20.98 19.16 -23.76
C GLN A 268 20.44 18.27 -24.88
N LYS A 269 19.58 17.30 -24.52
CA LYS A 269 18.83 16.46 -25.44
C LYS A 269 17.38 16.40 -25.00
N GLU A 270 16.49 16.28 -25.97
CA GLU A 270 15.05 16.22 -25.74
C GLU A 270 14.45 15.29 -26.80
N TRP A 271 13.79 14.23 -26.36
CA TRP A 271 13.14 13.27 -27.24
C TRP A 271 11.64 13.37 -27.08
N ASP A 272 10.92 13.63 -28.18
CA ASP A 272 9.47 13.59 -28.21
C ASP A 272 9.01 12.17 -28.53
N LEU A 273 8.37 11.54 -27.56
CA LEU A 273 7.83 10.19 -27.65
C LEU A 273 6.33 10.16 -27.93
N THR A 274 5.69 11.31 -28.08
CA THR A 274 4.23 11.41 -28.15
C THR A 274 3.64 10.56 -29.29
N ALA A 275 4.26 10.59 -30.48
CA ALA A 275 3.82 9.79 -31.61
C ALA A 275 4.10 8.28 -31.49
N SER A 276 5.01 7.89 -30.60
CA SER A 276 5.40 6.49 -30.37
C SER A 276 4.62 5.82 -29.24
N LEU A 277 3.87 6.59 -28.47
CA LEU A 277 3.07 6.11 -27.35
C LEU A 277 1.58 6.11 -27.66
N PRO A 278 0.76 5.34 -26.93
CA PRO A 278 -0.68 5.40 -27.07
C PRO A 278 -1.23 6.81 -26.87
N GLN A 279 -2.27 7.16 -27.64
CA GLN A 279 -2.97 8.44 -27.46
C GLN A 279 -3.72 8.45 -26.13
N VAL A 280 -3.38 9.42 -25.26
CA VAL A 280 -3.97 9.61 -23.94
C VAL A 280 -4.28 11.08 -23.71
N SER A 281 -5.02 11.37 -22.67
CA SER A 281 -5.24 12.76 -22.21
C SER A 281 -3.93 13.38 -21.72
N ALA A 282 -3.82 14.70 -21.76
CA ALA A 282 -2.59 15.43 -21.46
C ALA A 282 -2.02 15.21 -20.05
N ASN A 283 -2.80 14.66 -19.12
CA ASN A 283 -2.38 14.34 -17.74
C ASN A 283 -2.45 12.83 -17.48
N MET A 284 -2.19 12.02 -18.48
CA MET A 284 -2.19 10.56 -18.40
C MET A 284 -1.07 9.98 -19.29
N GLY A 285 0.04 10.68 -19.34
CA GLY A 285 1.18 10.32 -20.16
C GLY A 285 2.21 9.48 -19.40
N ILE A 286 3.50 9.79 -19.62
CA ILE A 286 4.62 9.09 -19.00
C ILE A 286 4.67 9.41 -17.49
N GLU A 287 4.67 8.39 -16.65
CA GLU A 287 4.71 8.51 -15.18
C GLU A 287 6.09 8.18 -14.59
N ALA A 288 6.93 7.49 -15.34
CA ALA A 288 8.23 7.04 -14.85
C ALA A 288 9.24 6.88 -15.98
N VAL A 289 10.51 6.90 -15.61
CA VAL A 289 11.64 6.60 -16.49
C VAL A 289 12.72 5.87 -15.70
N GLU A 290 13.36 4.91 -16.34
CA GLU A 290 14.52 4.21 -15.78
C GLU A 290 15.58 4.01 -16.85
N TRP A 291 16.81 4.42 -16.56
CA TRP A 291 17.95 4.09 -17.39
C TRP A 291 18.42 2.67 -17.12
N VAL A 292 18.65 1.92 -18.18
CA VAL A 292 19.17 0.56 -18.11
C VAL A 292 20.35 0.42 -19.08
N ALA A 293 21.44 -0.16 -18.61
CA ALA A 293 22.61 -0.38 -19.46
C ALA A 293 22.28 -1.31 -20.63
N ASN A 294 22.83 -1.02 -21.80
CA ASN A 294 22.62 -1.84 -23.01
C ASN A 294 22.91 -3.33 -22.77
N ALA A 295 23.95 -3.65 -22.00
CA ALA A 295 24.31 -5.04 -21.69
C ALA A 295 23.21 -5.79 -20.91
N ASP A 296 22.42 -5.08 -20.11
CA ASP A 296 21.37 -5.69 -19.29
C ASP A 296 20.10 -6.01 -20.10
N VAL A 297 19.87 -5.32 -21.20
CA VAL A 297 18.71 -5.51 -22.07
C VAL A 297 19.01 -6.26 -23.37
N ALA A 298 20.27 -6.35 -23.75
CA ALA A 298 20.70 -7.07 -24.96
C ALA A 298 20.26 -8.55 -24.90
N GLY A 299 19.62 -9.01 -25.95
CA GLY A 299 19.10 -10.37 -26.04
C GLY A 299 17.85 -10.67 -25.19
N LYS A 300 17.32 -9.68 -24.44
CA LYS A 300 16.16 -9.85 -23.53
C LYS A 300 14.93 -9.09 -23.99
N LEU A 301 15.08 -7.94 -24.61
CA LEU A 301 13.99 -7.12 -25.11
C LEU A 301 13.90 -7.22 -26.63
N ILE A 302 12.68 -7.06 -27.14
CA ILE A 302 12.45 -6.96 -28.60
C ILE A 302 12.63 -5.52 -29.03
N ASP A 303 13.48 -5.32 -30.02
CA ASP A 303 13.64 -4.06 -30.72
C ASP A 303 12.56 -3.93 -31.80
N GLN A 304 11.65 -2.99 -31.62
CA GLN A 304 10.54 -2.79 -32.55
C GLN A 304 11.00 -2.34 -33.95
N ASN A 305 12.15 -1.68 -34.07
CA ASN A 305 12.67 -1.24 -35.36
C ASN A 305 13.17 -2.40 -36.22
N THR A 306 13.66 -3.45 -35.59
CA THR A 306 14.20 -4.62 -36.29
C THR A 306 13.30 -5.85 -36.21
N GLY A 307 12.36 -5.90 -35.29
CA GLY A 307 11.53 -7.09 -35.00
C GLY A 307 12.33 -8.24 -34.36
N SER A 308 13.57 -8.00 -33.97
CA SER A 308 14.47 -8.96 -33.34
C SER A 308 14.83 -8.52 -31.92
N THR A 309 15.58 -9.35 -31.19
CA THR A 309 16.10 -8.95 -29.86
C THR A 309 17.02 -7.74 -30.00
N PHE A 310 16.95 -6.86 -29.02
CA PHE A 310 17.78 -5.65 -28.97
C PHE A 310 19.27 -5.99 -29.05
N ALA A 311 19.98 -5.26 -29.93
CA ALA A 311 21.43 -5.28 -30.06
C ALA A 311 21.95 -3.84 -30.13
N ALA A 312 22.80 -3.45 -29.17
CA ALA A 312 23.32 -2.08 -29.06
C ALA A 312 24.09 -1.62 -30.32
N THR A 313 24.64 -2.56 -31.10
CA THR A 313 25.35 -2.28 -32.34
C THR A 313 24.47 -1.70 -33.44
N ASN A 314 23.15 -1.73 -33.28
CA ASN A 314 22.20 -1.15 -34.23
C ASN A 314 21.98 0.37 -34.01
N TYR A 315 22.57 0.97 -32.94
CA TYR A 315 22.33 2.35 -32.53
C TYR A 315 23.60 3.12 -32.19
#